data_279353e21c0af448e2a39c2f23b7b540
#
_entry.id   279353e21c0af448e2a39c2f23b7b540
#
_cell.length_a   1.000
_cell.length_b   1.000
_cell.length_c   1.000
_cell.angle_alpha   90.00
_cell.angle_beta   90.00
_cell.angle_gamma   90.00
#
_symmetry.space_group_name_H-M   'P 1'
#
loop_
_entity.id
_entity.type
_entity.pdbx_description
1 polymer ?
#
loop_
_entity_poly.entity_id
_entity_poly.type
_entity_poly.pdbx_seq_one_letter_code
_entity_poly.pdbx_strand_id
1 'polypeptide(L)'
;MTTRMSWLVLLFIVLASPPIVLCQSPVASAAETLTLEEAIKLALRDNRQVKTATLEVSKSADRLAAVRTRRLPEFKVSALSSQLLSSLDFKFEQGVFGNFPGIGPIPGADTTISTPRRPTTVVVGQINQPLSQLYRIGLSLKQLGVGREIAEQQTQAQRLAVINNVKRTYYAILQTQSALGASEEAIKLYRELDRVTGEYVVQQVALKAEGLEVKTRLAKSEYEASTLRDQLATQKEQLNQLLGRDVNAEFAVSPVQALNYYEVDLAAARARALEHRPEIQEARLKIKQAEYDRRIKKSEYLPDVSLSFNYVSSININFVPRQVSSVGLLASWEPFDWGRKKRELNEKKRAIEQSEYNLRETENTVLIEVNAKFRKLEQTRQLLAIGRLAEETSREQARVMSNRYTAQAAMLKDVLHAQSSLSEANYQYKQALLAVWAARADFEKAIGGDQ
;
A
#
# COMPACT_ATOMS: atom_id res chain seq x y z
N MET A 1 -61.13 29.63 -23.05
CA MET A 1 -60.92 28.65 -24.14
C MET A 1 -60.01 27.55 -23.62
N THR A 2 -60.65 26.43 -23.37
CA THR A 2 -60.12 25.23 -22.73
C THR A 2 -59.45 24.32 -23.77
N THR A 3 -58.26 23.83 -23.49
CA THR A 3 -57.81 22.58 -24.10
C THR A 3 -57.10 21.71 -23.06
N ARG A 4 -57.78 20.67 -22.68
CA ARG A 4 -57.33 19.50 -21.93
C ARG A 4 -56.39 18.69 -22.83
N MET A 5 -55.25 18.30 -22.31
CA MET A 5 -54.37 17.28 -22.95
C MET A 5 -54.32 16.04 -22.07
N SER A 6 -55.02 15.02 -22.52
CA SER A 6 -55.12 13.70 -21.86
C SER A 6 -53.82 12.90 -22.04
N TRP A 7 -53.28 12.37 -20.97
CA TRP A 7 -52.21 11.39 -21.01
C TRP A 7 -52.81 9.97 -21.09
N LEU A 8 -52.60 9.30 -22.22
CA LEU A 8 -52.88 7.89 -22.44
C LEU A 8 -51.72 7.08 -21.84
N VAL A 9 -51.99 6.35 -20.73
CA VAL A 9 -51.10 5.34 -20.16
C VAL A 9 -51.31 4.05 -20.97
N LEU A 10 -50.35 3.69 -21.79
CA LEU A 10 -50.29 2.41 -22.49
C LEU A 10 -49.61 1.39 -21.58
N LEU A 11 -50.42 0.49 -21.02
CA LEU A 11 -50.01 -0.65 -20.20
C LEU A 11 -49.49 -1.76 -21.11
N PHE A 12 -48.17 -1.91 -21.24
CA PHE A 12 -47.51 -3.06 -21.89
C PHE A 12 -47.39 -4.21 -20.87
N ILE A 13 -48.25 -5.21 -21.01
CA ILE A 13 -48.10 -6.51 -20.32
C ILE A 13 -47.04 -7.30 -21.09
N VAL A 14 -45.82 -7.34 -20.58
CA VAL A 14 -44.76 -8.26 -21.04
C VAL A 14 -44.94 -9.59 -20.30
N LEU A 15 -45.39 -10.63 -21.05
CA LEU A 15 -45.35 -12.02 -20.58
C LEU A 15 -43.88 -12.43 -20.35
N ALA A 16 -43.45 -12.45 -19.12
CA ALA A 16 -42.15 -12.97 -18.72
C ALA A 16 -42.21 -14.50 -18.67
N SER A 17 -41.68 -15.18 -19.66
CA SER A 17 -41.31 -16.59 -19.57
C SER A 17 -40.12 -16.74 -18.62
N PRO A 18 -40.12 -17.68 -17.66
CA PRO A 18 -38.97 -17.87 -16.78
C PRO A 18 -37.79 -18.42 -17.60
N PRO A 19 -36.58 -17.87 -17.47
CA PRO A 19 -35.40 -18.47 -18.04
C PRO A 19 -35.11 -19.80 -17.33
N ILE A 20 -35.01 -20.86 -18.14
CA ILE A 20 -34.46 -22.17 -17.68
C ILE A 20 -33.01 -21.89 -17.29
N VAL A 21 -32.76 -21.79 -15.99
CA VAL A 21 -31.39 -21.81 -15.44
C VAL A 21 -30.86 -23.23 -15.61
N LEU A 22 -30.12 -23.45 -16.69
CA LEU A 22 -29.23 -24.59 -16.84
C LEU A 22 -28.18 -24.46 -15.71
N CYS A 23 -28.39 -25.25 -14.66
CA CYS A 23 -27.39 -25.46 -13.63
C CYS A 23 -26.20 -26.16 -14.29
N GLN A 24 -25.22 -25.37 -14.78
CA GLN A 24 -23.93 -25.87 -15.14
C GLN A 24 -23.27 -26.36 -13.85
N SER A 25 -23.19 -27.69 -13.69
CA SER A 25 -22.34 -28.31 -12.69
C SER A 25 -20.93 -27.71 -12.84
N PRO A 26 -20.26 -27.31 -11.73
CA PRO A 26 -18.88 -26.86 -11.84
C PRO A 26 -18.07 -28.04 -12.40
N VAL A 27 -17.63 -27.92 -13.65
CA VAL A 27 -16.56 -28.73 -14.19
C VAL A 27 -15.44 -28.59 -13.19
N ALA A 28 -14.98 -29.71 -12.62
CA ALA A 28 -13.82 -29.75 -11.75
C ALA A 28 -12.65 -29.14 -12.55
N SER A 29 -12.36 -27.88 -12.29
CA SER A 29 -11.25 -27.16 -12.88
C SER A 29 -10.00 -27.95 -12.52
N ALA A 30 -9.30 -28.48 -13.51
CA ALA A 30 -7.95 -28.99 -13.32
C ALA A 30 -7.20 -27.93 -12.51
N ALA A 31 -6.62 -28.32 -11.36
CA ALA A 31 -5.98 -27.40 -10.45
C ALA A 31 -5.00 -26.52 -11.24
N GLU A 32 -5.26 -25.23 -11.30
CA GLU A 32 -4.44 -24.25 -12.03
C GLU A 32 -3.00 -24.36 -11.54
N THR A 33 -2.06 -24.72 -12.44
CA THR A 33 -0.64 -24.76 -12.08
C THR A 33 -0.07 -23.35 -12.16
N LEU A 34 0.30 -22.81 -11.02
CA LEU A 34 0.81 -21.45 -10.88
C LEU A 34 2.34 -21.45 -10.91
N THR A 35 2.91 -20.72 -11.86
CA THR A 35 4.35 -20.44 -11.88
C THR A 35 4.70 -19.24 -11.00
N LEU A 36 5.96 -19.12 -10.58
CA LEU A 36 6.41 -17.98 -9.78
C LEU A 36 6.20 -16.63 -10.51
N GLU A 37 6.49 -16.60 -11.81
CA GLU A 37 6.34 -15.37 -12.62
C GLU A 37 4.88 -14.96 -12.75
N GLU A 38 3.97 -15.90 -12.97
CA GLU A 38 2.53 -15.65 -13.01
C GLU A 38 2.02 -15.15 -11.65
N ALA A 39 2.48 -15.77 -10.56
CA ALA A 39 2.14 -15.31 -9.21
C ALA A 39 2.57 -13.87 -8.96
N ILE A 40 3.78 -13.49 -9.37
CA ILE A 40 4.26 -12.11 -9.25
C ILE A 40 3.42 -11.15 -10.11
N LYS A 41 3.11 -11.51 -11.37
CA LYS A 41 2.28 -10.68 -12.26
C LYS A 41 0.88 -10.46 -11.68
N LEU A 42 0.25 -11.54 -11.21
CA LEU A 42 -1.07 -11.47 -10.57
C LEU A 42 -1.04 -10.57 -9.31
N ALA A 43 -0.06 -10.77 -8.43
CA ALA A 43 0.09 -9.98 -7.23
C ALA A 43 0.27 -8.48 -7.55
N LEU A 44 1.12 -8.13 -8.49
CA LEU A 44 1.31 -6.72 -8.89
C LEU A 44 0.05 -6.08 -9.48
N ARG A 45 -0.81 -6.86 -10.15
CA ARG A 45 -2.07 -6.41 -10.72
C ARG A 45 -3.19 -6.31 -9.69
N ASP A 46 -3.34 -7.31 -8.82
CA ASP A 46 -4.55 -7.51 -8.03
C ASP A 46 -4.38 -7.35 -6.52
N ASN A 47 -3.14 -7.32 -6.01
CA ASN A 47 -2.87 -7.14 -4.58
C ASN A 47 -3.47 -5.84 -4.04
N ARG A 48 -4.23 -5.94 -2.95
CA ARG A 48 -4.94 -4.81 -2.34
C ARG A 48 -4.01 -3.72 -1.82
N GLN A 49 -2.84 -4.09 -1.30
CA GLN A 49 -1.86 -3.12 -0.79
C GLN A 49 -1.24 -2.31 -1.93
N VAL A 50 -0.92 -2.95 -3.07
CA VAL A 50 -0.43 -2.26 -4.27
C VAL A 50 -1.52 -1.33 -4.84
N LYS A 51 -2.78 -1.78 -4.90
CA LYS A 51 -3.91 -0.94 -5.33
C LYS A 51 -4.09 0.27 -4.41
N THR A 52 -4.03 0.08 -3.09
CA THR A 52 -4.13 1.18 -2.11
C THR A 52 -2.98 2.19 -2.29
N ALA A 53 -1.75 1.73 -2.48
CA ALA A 53 -0.60 2.61 -2.72
C ALA A 53 -0.77 3.39 -4.05
N THR A 54 -1.26 2.75 -5.11
CA THR A 54 -1.54 3.41 -6.39
C THR A 54 -2.65 4.47 -6.27
N LEU A 55 -3.68 4.22 -5.45
CA LEU A 55 -4.72 5.21 -5.16
C LEU A 55 -4.17 6.42 -4.41
N GLU A 56 -3.17 6.25 -3.53
CA GLU A 56 -2.53 7.40 -2.85
C GLU A 56 -1.77 8.30 -3.84
N VAL A 57 -1.15 7.73 -4.89
CA VAL A 57 -0.56 8.51 -5.99
C VAL A 57 -1.65 9.31 -6.73
N SER A 58 -2.78 8.67 -7.07
CA SER A 58 -3.91 9.34 -7.74
C SER A 58 -4.49 10.45 -6.87
N LYS A 59 -4.69 10.21 -5.58
CA LYS A 59 -5.16 11.18 -4.59
C LYS A 59 -4.21 12.38 -4.45
N SER A 60 -2.89 12.15 -4.51
CA SER A 60 -1.91 13.24 -4.50
C SER A 60 -1.93 14.07 -5.79
N ALA A 61 -2.23 13.43 -6.95
CA ALA A 61 -2.44 14.12 -8.21
C ALA A 61 -3.71 15.01 -8.17
N ASP A 62 -4.81 14.51 -7.61
CA ASP A 62 -6.05 15.28 -7.44
C ASP A 62 -5.84 16.47 -6.48
N ARG A 63 -5.10 16.27 -5.39
CA ARG A 63 -4.72 17.36 -4.47
C ARG A 63 -3.91 18.45 -5.18
N LEU A 64 -2.96 18.06 -6.04
CA LEU A 64 -2.20 19.00 -6.85
C LEU A 64 -3.10 19.74 -7.85
N ALA A 65 -4.02 19.04 -8.51
CA ALA A 65 -5.00 19.62 -9.43
C ALA A 65 -5.92 20.63 -8.70
N ALA A 66 -6.41 20.28 -7.51
CA ALA A 66 -7.23 21.14 -6.68
C ALA A 66 -6.50 22.43 -6.25
N VAL A 67 -5.20 22.34 -5.87
CA VAL A 67 -4.42 23.54 -5.52
C VAL A 67 -4.09 24.38 -6.77
N ARG A 68 -4.00 23.77 -7.96
CA ARG A 68 -3.80 24.50 -9.22
C ARG A 68 -4.95 25.47 -9.50
N THR A 69 -6.19 25.12 -9.14
CA THR A 69 -7.35 26.03 -9.34
C THR A 69 -7.29 27.29 -8.49
N ARG A 70 -6.51 27.30 -7.38
CA ARG A 70 -6.31 28.53 -6.56
C ARG A 70 -5.58 29.67 -7.30
N ARG A 71 -5.06 29.42 -8.50
CA ARG A 71 -4.53 30.46 -9.40
C ARG A 71 -5.62 31.23 -10.12
N LEU A 72 -6.81 30.65 -10.23
CA LEU A 72 -7.96 31.23 -10.91
C LEU A 72 -8.75 32.14 -9.97
N PRO A 73 -9.60 33.03 -10.50
CA PRO A 73 -10.50 33.82 -9.68
C PRO A 73 -11.43 32.94 -8.85
N GLU A 74 -11.57 33.25 -7.57
CA GLU A 74 -12.52 32.62 -6.68
C GLU A 74 -13.87 33.34 -6.77
N PHE A 75 -14.94 32.64 -7.06
CA PHE A 75 -16.31 33.10 -7.12
C PHE A 75 -17.04 32.69 -5.86
N LYS A 76 -17.54 33.66 -5.09
CA LYS A 76 -18.30 33.40 -3.87
C LYS A 76 -19.60 34.19 -3.91
N VAL A 77 -20.71 33.51 -3.66
CA VAL A 77 -22.02 34.11 -3.50
C VAL A 77 -22.55 33.77 -2.13
N SER A 78 -22.98 34.74 -1.39
CA SER A 78 -23.63 34.59 -0.09
C SER A 78 -24.92 35.35 -0.04
N ALA A 79 -25.94 34.78 0.55
CA ALA A 79 -27.25 35.43 0.79
C ALA A 79 -27.58 35.34 2.26
N LEU A 80 -27.92 36.46 2.85
CA LEU A 80 -28.43 36.54 4.21
C LEU A 80 -29.84 37.10 4.16
N SER A 81 -30.81 36.29 4.58
CA SER A 81 -32.19 36.75 4.80
C SER A 81 -32.47 36.79 6.30
N SER A 82 -32.89 37.90 6.81
CA SER A 82 -33.16 38.10 8.23
C SER A 82 -34.44 38.92 8.44
N GLN A 83 -35.20 38.54 9.47
CA GLN A 83 -36.35 39.32 9.94
C GLN A 83 -35.87 40.29 11.03
N LEU A 84 -36.04 41.61 10.81
CA LEU A 84 -35.77 42.59 11.86
C LEU A 84 -36.82 42.46 12.97
N LEU A 85 -36.38 42.19 14.20
CA LEU A 85 -37.24 42.08 15.37
C LEU A 85 -37.50 43.46 16.04
N SER A 86 -36.63 44.42 15.78
CA SER A 86 -36.80 45.83 16.22
C SER A 86 -36.67 46.76 15.01
N SER A 87 -37.33 47.94 15.08
CA SER A 87 -37.04 49.02 14.09
C SER A 87 -35.63 49.55 14.30
N LEU A 88 -34.97 49.88 13.20
CA LEU A 88 -33.72 50.66 13.21
C LEU A 88 -34.08 52.10 12.82
N ASP A 89 -33.92 53.03 13.76
CA ASP A 89 -34.26 54.42 13.56
C ASP A 89 -32.97 55.25 13.44
N PHE A 90 -32.75 55.82 12.26
CA PHE A 90 -31.63 56.72 11.98
C PHE A 90 -32.09 58.14 12.12
N LYS A 91 -31.57 58.86 13.12
CA LYS A 91 -31.85 60.27 13.34
C LYS A 91 -30.78 61.10 12.68
N PHE A 92 -31.18 62.04 11.83
CA PHE A 92 -30.31 63.01 11.17
C PHE A 92 -30.71 64.45 11.64
N GLU A 93 -29.79 65.15 12.24
CA GLU A 93 -29.97 66.50 12.62
C GLU A 93 -29.95 67.39 11.38
N GLN A 94 -30.65 68.56 11.46
CA GLN A 94 -30.68 69.57 10.40
C GLN A 94 -29.27 69.95 9.94
N GLY A 95 -28.98 69.82 8.63
CA GLY A 95 -27.70 70.25 8.05
C GLY A 95 -26.54 69.24 8.26
N VAL A 96 -26.77 68.05 8.80
CA VAL A 96 -25.70 67.03 9.06
C VAL A 96 -24.93 66.69 7.80
N PHE A 97 -25.51 66.75 6.61
CA PHE A 97 -24.85 66.53 5.31
C PHE A 97 -24.34 67.82 4.64
N GLY A 98 -24.38 68.92 5.33
CA GLY A 98 -23.90 70.21 4.82
C GLY A 98 -25.01 71.22 4.53
N ASN A 99 -24.60 72.48 4.34
CA ASN A 99 -25.48 73.60 3.93
C ASN A 99 -25.03 74.05 2.53
N PHE A 100 -25.91 73.95 1.55
CA PHE A 100 -25.60 74.19 0.14
C PHE A 100 -26.23 75.46 -0.36
N PRO A 101 -25.49 76.36 -1.05
CA PRO A 101 -26.03 77.58 -1.61
C PRO A 101 -27.24 77.31 -2.53
N GLY A 102 -28.38 77.98 -2.27
CA GLY A 102 -29.61 77.82 -3.05
C GLY A 102 -30.51 76.61 -2.70
N ILE A 103 -30.00 75.68 -1.89
CA ILE A 103 -30.75 74.49 -1.43
C ILE A 103 -31.01 74.56 0.08
N GLY A 104 -30.09 75.13 0.83
CA GLY A 104 -30.13 75.23 2.28
C GLY A 104 -29.47 74.00 2.96
N PRO A 105 -29.71 73.84 4.27
CA PRO A 105 -29.16 72.66 5.00
C PRO A 105 -29.84 71.34 4.57
N ILE A 106 -29.03 70.24 4.50
CA ILE A 106 -29.54 68.94 4.21
C ILE A 106 -29.30 68.02 5.42
N PRO A 107 -30.33 67.36 6.00
CA PRO A 107 -31.79 67.64 5.75
C PRO A 107 -32.18 69.01 6.23
N GLY A 108 -33.27 69.55 5.67
CA GLY A 108 -33.78 70.85 6.02
C GLY A 108 -34.41 71.00 7.42
N ALA A 109 -34.63 69.87 8.09
CA ALA A 109 -35.09 69.73 9.47
C ALA A 109 -34.64 68.43 10.03
N ASP A 110 -34.64 68.22 11.37
CA ASP A 110 -34.38 67.02 12.03
C ASP A 110 -35.27 65.88 11.46
N THR A 111 -34.64 64.85 10.88
CA THR A 111 -35.34 63.80 10.14
C THR A 111 -34.99 62.42 10.72
N THR A 112 -36.02 61.59 11.00
CA THR A 112 -35.82 60.22 11.43
C THR A 112 -36.25 59.30 10.32
N ILE A 113 -35.33 58.46 9.85
CA ILE A 113 -35.60 57.38 8.90
C ILE A 113 -35.73 56.08 9.67
N SER A 114 -36.95 55.56 9.74
CA SER A 114 -37.23 54.29 10.42
C SER A 114 -37.25 53.15 9.42
N THR A 115 -36.50 52.05 9.74
CA THR A 115 -36.55 50.83 8.97
C THR A 115 -37.68 49.94 9.49
N PRO A 116 -38.71 49.65 8.69
CA PRO A 116 -39.84 48.83 9.14
C PRO A 116 -39.39 47.41 9.43
N ARG A 117 -40.12 46.71 10.34
CA ARG A 117 -39.91 45.29 10.69
C ARG A 117 -40.31 44.36 9.53
N ARG A 118 -39.49 44.30 8.49
CA ARG A 118 -39.71 43.50 7.28
C ARG A 118 -38.57 42.47 7.12
N PRO A 119 -38.82 41.35 6.46
CA PRO A 119 -37.73 40.50 6.02
C PRO A 119 -36.79 41.29 5.13
N THR A 120 -35.50 41.30 5.48
CA THR A 120 -34.43 41.91 4.72
C THR A 120 -33.55 40.86 4.13
N THR A 121 -33.19 40.97 2.86
CA THR A 121 -32.27 40.01 2.22
C THR A 121 -31.11 40.79 1.61
N VAL A 122 -29.91 40.38 1.94
CA VAL A 122 -28.66 40.88 1.33
C VAL A 122 -27.98 39.74 0.58
N VAL A 123 -27.76 39.94 -0.70
CA VAL A 123 -27.01 39.04 -1.55
C VAL A 123 -25.67 39.69 -1.88
N VAL A 124 -24.58 38.98 -1.58
CA VAL A 124 -23.21 39.45 -1.86
C VAL A 124 -22.54 38.48 -2.81
N GLY A 125 -22.16 38.94 -3.99
CA GLY A 125 -21.31 38.28 -4.94
C GLY A 125 -19.89 38.82 -4.87
N GLN A 126 -18.89 37.98 -4.75
CA GLN A 126 -17.49 38.34 -4.70
C GLN A 126 -16.68 37.55 -5.72
N ILE A 127 -15.77 38.23 -6.42
CA ILE A 127 -14.78 37.61 -7.28
C ILE A 127 -13.41 38.10 -6.79
N ASN A 128 -12.58 37.16 -6.33
CA ASN A 128 -11.24 37.48 -5.82
C ASN A 128 -10.18 36.77 -6.68
N GLN A 129 -9.32 37.58 -7.32
CA GLN A 129 -8.16 37.06 -8.07
C GLN A 129 -6.88 37.36 -7.28
N PRO A 130 -6.17 36.30 -6.77
CA PRO A 130 -4.88 36.52 -6.13
C PRO A 130 -3.85 37.01 -7.16
N LEU A 131 -3.04 38.01 -6.80
CA LEU A 131 -1.97 38.53 -7.64
C LEU A 131 -0.59 38.15 -7.07
N SER A 132 -0.20 38.70 -5.93
CA SER A 132 1.10 38.41 -5.31
C SER A 132 1.17 36.96 -4.78
N GLN A 133 0.06 36.39 -4.35
CA GLN A 133 -0.04 35.03 -3.86
C GLN A 133 0.22 33.96 -4.96
N LEU A 134 0.15 34.35 -6.25
CA LEU A 134 0.46 33.42 -7.36
C LEU A 134 1.87 32.83 -7.24
N TYR A 135 2.84 33.59 -6.73
CA TYR A 135 4.17 33.08 -6.44
C TYR A 135 4.16 31.98 -5.37
N ARG A 136 3.48 32.24 -4.23
CA ARG A 136 3.36 31.27 -3.12
C ARG A 136 2.58 30.03 -3.56
N ILE A 137 1.50 30.20 -4.31
CA ILE A 137 0.74 29.07 -4.92
C ILE A 137 1.66 28.26 -5.85
N GLY A 138 2.52 28.92 -6.63
CA GLY A 138 3.51 28.26 -7.47
C GLY A 138 4.51 27.40 -6.69
N LEU A 139 4.98 27.88 -5.53
CA LEU A 139 5.83 27.11 -4.62
C LEU A 139 5.08 25.92 -4.00
N SER A 140 3.82 26.12 -3.58
CA SER A 140 2.97 25.06 -3.03
C SER A 140 2.69 23.96 -4.06
N LEU A 141 2.49 24.30 -5.33
CA LEU A 141 2.35 23.33 -6.40
C LEU A 141 3.62 22.50 -6.63
N LYS A 142 4.80 23.12 -6.54
CA LYS A 142 6.07 22.39 -6.61
C LYS A 142 6.25 21.47 -5.40
N GLN A 143 5.93 21.94 -4.20
CA GLN A 143 5.97 21.14 -2.97
C GLN A 143 5.02 19.93 -3.06
N LEU A 144 3.78 20.11 -3.54
CA LEU A 144 2.83 19.02 -3.76
C LEU A 144 3.27 18.08 -4.89
N GLY A 145 3.95 18.59 -5.92
CA GLY A 145 4.58 17.78 -6.96
C GLY A 145 5.60 16.81 -6.37
N VAL A 146 6.48 17.31 -5.50
CA VAL A 146 7.42 16.46 -4.74
C VAL A 146 6.68 15.48 -3.83
N GLY A 147 5.59 15.89 -3.20
CA GLY A 147 4.73 14.99 -2.42
C GLY A 147 4.15 13.82 -3.24
N ARG A 148 3.80 14.07 -4.51
CA ARG A 148 3.40 13.01 -5.45
C ARG A 148 4.57 12.08 -5.78
N GLU A 149 5.77 12.62 -6.07
CA GLU A 149 6.98 11.82 -6.30
C GLU A 149 7.29 10.91 -5.09
N ILE A 150 7.10 11.40 -3.86
CA ILE A 150 7.21 10.61 -2.62
C ILE A 150 6.21 9.45 -2.63
N ALA A 151 4.95 9.69 -2.95
CA ALA A 151 3.93 8.64 -3.02
C ALA A 151 4.25 7.59 -4.10
N GLU A 152 4.86 7.99 -5.21
CA GLU A 152 5.35 7.08 -6.27
C GLU A 152 6.49 6.19 -5.73
N GLN A 153 7.46 6.73 -4.98
CA GLN A 153 8.52 5.93 -4.36
C GLN A 153 7.98 4.97 -3.29
N GLN A 154 7.02 5.39 -2.47
CA GLN A 154 6.34 4.52 -1.51
C GLN A 154 5.59 3.39 -2.20
N THR A 155 4.95 3.67 -3.34
CA THR A 155 4.29 2.64 -4.16
C THR A 155 5.30 1.64 -4.71
N GLN A 156 6.47 2.09 -5.14
CA GLN A 156 7.54 1.22 -5.61
C GLN A 156 8.10 0.34 -4.48
N ALA A 157 8.33 0.90 -3.28
CA ALA A 157 8.71 0.14 -2.10
C ALA A 157 7.69 -0.95 -1.76
N GLN A 158 6.39 -0.62 -1.83
CA GLN A 158 5.30 -1.57 -1.59
C GLN A 158 5.27 -2.70 -2.64
N ARG A 159 5.50 -2.38 -3.92
CA ARG A 159 5.61 -3.39 -4.99
C ARG A 159 6.76 -4.36 -4.72
N LEU A 160 7.94 -3.86 -4.38
CA LEU A 160 9.10 -4.69 -4.03
C LEU A 160 8.83 -5.57 -2.80
N ALA A 161 8.13 -5.04 -1.80
CA ALA A 161 7.73 -5.81 -0.62
C ALA A 161 6.76 -6.94 -0.99
N VAL A 162 5.76 -6.68 -1.83
CA VAL A 162 4.80 -7.69 -2.30
C VAL A 162 5.50 -8.76 -3.14
N ILE A 163 6.38 -8.38 -4.08
CA ILE A 163 7.18 -9.35 -4.87
C ILE A 163 7.97 -10.29 -3.96
N ASN A 164 8.68 -9.72 -2.96
CA ASN A 164 9.45 -10.52 -2.03
C ASN A 164 8.56 -11.45 -1.19
N ASN A 165 7.43 -10.97 -0.69
CA ASN A 165 6.49 -11.79 0.08
C ASN A 165 5.91 -12.93 -0.77
N VAL A 166 5.56 -12.68 -2.03
CA VAL A 166 5.11 -13.72 -2.98
C VAL A 166 6.21 -14.77 -3.18
N LYS A 167 7.44 -14.34 -3.48
CA LYS A 167 8.59 -15.25 -3.64
C LYS A 167 8.78 -16.13 -2.38
N ARG A 168 8.81 -15.51 -1.20
CA ARG A 168 8.99 -16.22 0.07
C ARG A 168 7.88 -17.21 0.36
N THR A 169 6.62 -16.83 0.20
CA THR A 169 5.47 -17.73 0.43
C THR A 169 5.46 -18.86 -0.59
N TYR A 170 5.79 -18.57 -1.84
CA TYR A 170 5.91 -19.58 -2.89
C TYR A 170 6.98 -20.65 -2.56
N TYR A 171 8.17 -20.20 -2.13
CA TYR A 171 9.24 -21.13 -1.71
C TYR A 171 8.89 -21.87 -0.42
N ALA A 172 8.18 -21.25 0.51
CA ALA A 172 7.68 -21.94 1.72
C ALA A 172 6.69 -23.06 1.38
N ILE A 173 5.78 -22.82 0.41
CA ILE A 173 4.86 -23.86 -0.09
C ILE A 173 5.66 -25.06 -0.67
N LEU A 174 6.63 -24.79 -1.53
CA LEU A 174 7.48 -25.86 -2.10
C LEU A 174 8.27 -26.62 -1.03
N GLN A 175 8.75 -25.92 0.01
CA GLN A 175 9.43 -26.53 1.14
C GLN A 175 8.50 -27.46 1.93
N THR A 176 7.30 -26.99 2.25
CA THR A 176 6.30 -27.79 2.98
C THR A 176 5.81 -28.98 2.15
N GLN A 177 5.64 -28.83 0.83
CA GLN A 177 5.33 -29.94 -0.06
C GLN A 177 6.45 -31.01 -0.07
N SER A 178 7.71 -30.55 -0.10
CA SER A 178 8.84 -31.48 -0.03
C SER A 178 8.93 -32.22 1.31
N ALA A 179 8.65 -31.53 2.42
CA ALA A 179 8.58 -32.12 3.75
C ALA A 179 7.44 -33.14 3.86
N LEU A 180 6.27 -32.81 3.34
CA LEU A 180 5.11 -33.70 3.31
C LEU A 180 5.41 -34.98 2.52
N GLY A 181 6.03 -34.86 1.34
CA GLY A 181 6.45 -36.03 0.55
C GLY A 181 7.44 -36.93 1.31
N ALA A 182 8.43 -36.35 2.00
CA ALA A 182 9.35 -37.14 2.83
C ALA A 182 8.64 -37.83 4.00
N SER A 183 7.69 -37.17 4.66
CA SER A 183 6.89 -37.77 5.74
C SER A 183 5.98 -38.88 5.23
N GLU A 184 5.40 -38.75 4.04
CA GLU A 184 4.57 -39.79 3.41
C GLU A 184 5.41 -41.06 3.04
N GLU A 185 6.64 -40.89 2.57
CA GLU A 185 7.56 -41.99 2.36
C GLU A 185 7.95 -42.68 3.69
N ALA A 186 8.20 -41.90 4.74
CA ALA A 186 8.45 -42.46 6.07
C ALA A 186 7.24 -43.26 6.62
N ILE A 187 6.02 -42.79 6.41
CA ILE A 187 4.79 -43.50 6.78
C ILE A 187 4.69 -44.86 6.05
N LYS A 188 4.98 -44.90 4.74
CA LYS A 188 4.99 -46.14 3.99
C LYS A 188 6.00 -47.14 4.57
N LEU A 189 7.20 -46.66 4.91
CA LEU A 189 8.24 -47.46 5.54
C LEU A 189 7.79 -48.00 6.90
N TYR A 190 7.27 -47.15 7.79
CA TYR A 190 6.84 -47.59 9.12
C TYR A 190 5.62 -48.49 9.08
N ARG A 191 4.71 -48.41 8.12
CA ARG A 191 3.61 -49.34 7.91
C ARG A 191 4.13 -50.74 7.53
N GLU A 192 5.12 -50.82 6.65
CA GLU A 192 5.73 -52.12 6.30
C GLU A 192 6.50 -52.70 7.49
N LEU A 193 7.22 -51.90 8.25
CA LEU A 193 7.88 -52.34 9.48
C LEU A 193 6.89 -52.83 10.54
N ASP A 194 5.74 -52.16 10.72
CA ASP A 194 4.69 -52.60 11.67
C ASP A 194 4.12 -53.96 11.26
N ARG A 195 3.89 -54.16 9.95
CA ARG A 195 3.43 -55.45 9.41
C ARG A 195 4.45 -56.57 9.70
N VAL A 196 5.70 -56.37 9.33
CA VAL A 196 6.77 -57.43 9.49
C VAL A 196 7.07 -57.69 10.98
N THR A 197 7.18 -56.63 11.79
CA THR A 197 7.43 -56.78 13.24
C THR A 197 6.24 -57.43 13.94
N GLY A 198 5.01 -57.15 13.51
CA GLY A 198 3.80 -57.76 14.01
C GLY A 198 3.81 -59.30 13.79
N GLU A 199 4.20 -59.74 12.60
CA GLU A 199 4.36 -61.19 12.28
C GLU A 199 5.44 -61.84 13.14
N TYR A 200 6.59 -61.18 13.37
CA TYR A 200 7.67 -61.67 14.21
C TYR A 200 7.30 -61.74 15.69
N VAL A 201 6.49 -60.79 16.19
CA VAL A 201 5.98 -60.84 17.58
C VAL A 201 5.02 -62.00 17.77
N VAL A 202 4.15 -62.30 16.80
CA VAL A 202 3.26 -63.48 16.83
C VAL A 202 4.05 -64.77 16.82
N GLN A 203 5.16 -64.85 16.07
CA GLN A 203 6.06 -66.00 16.00
C GLN A 203 7.04 -66.08 17.18
N GLN A 204 6.95 -65.14 18.17
CA GLN A 204 7.86 -65.04 19.32
C GLN A 204 9.34 -64.78 18.96
N VAL A 205 9.62 -64.29 17.75
CA VAL A 205 10.96 -63.98 17.26
C VAL A 205 11.37 -62.53 17.64
N ALA A 206 10.38 -61.62 17.80
CA ALA A 206 10.61 -60.23 18.23
C ALA A 206 9.88 -59.93 19.54
N LEU A 207 10.38 -58.94 20.29
CA LEU A 207 9.77 -58.48 21.54
C LEU A 207 8.52 -57.63 21.27
N LYS A 208 7.50 -57.77 22.11
CA LYS A 208 6.30 -56.90 22.06
C LYS A 208 6.66 -55.42 22.15
N ALA A 209 7.71 -55.06 22.88
CA ALA A 209 8.21 -53.71 22.99
C ALA A 209 8.66 -53.14 21.63
N GLU A 210 9.31 -53.92 20.78
CA GLU A 210 9.74 -53.50 19.43
C GLU A 210 8.54 -53.19 18.52
N GLY A 211 7.48 -54.00 18.56
CA GLY A 211 6.25 -53.73 17.84
C GLY A 211 5.56 -52.45 18.32
N LEU A 212 5.55 -52.19 19.62
CA LEU A 212 5.00 -50.92 20.18
C LEU A 212 5.83 -49.70 19.79
N GLU A 213 7.15 -49.82 19.71
CA GLU A 213 8.04 -48.75 19.25
C GLU A 213 7.74 -48.37 17.78
N VAL A 214 7.61 -49.35 16.89
CA VAL A 214 7.30 -49.15 15.48
C VAL A 214 5.92 -48.44 15.34
N LYS A 215 4.90 -48.89 16.07
CA LYS A 215 3.57 -48.26 16.09
C LYS A 215 3.63 -46.80 16.57
N THR A 216 4.45 -46.55 17.59
CA THR A 216 4.63 -45.17 18.09
C THR A 216 5.29 -44.27 17.04
N ARG A 217 6.29 -44.78 16.32
CA ARG A 217 6.95 -44.03 15.22
C ARG A 217 6.00 -43.79 14.06
N LEU A 218 5.18 -44.78 13.68
CA LEU A 218 4.14 -44.62 12.67
C LEU A 218 3.14 -43.53 13.04
N ALA A 219 2.56 -43.61 14.24
CA ALA A 219 1.60 -42.62 14.72
C ALA A 219 2.19 -41.17 14.76
N LYS A 220 3.47 -41.07 15.15
CA LYS A 220 4.18 -39.78 15.14
C LYS A 220 4.34 -39.23 13.71
N SER A 221 4.73 -40.08 12.75
CA SER A 221 4.87 -39.63 11.35
C SER A 221 3.53 -39.28 10.72
N GLU A 222 2.44 -39.97 11.05
CA GLU A 222 1.09 -39.63 10.61
C GLU A 222 0.64 -38.26 11.18
N TYR A 223 0.92 -37.99 12.44
CA TYR A 223 0.67 -36.67 13.05
C TYR A 223 1.50 -35.56 12.38
N GLU A 224 2.80 -35.79 12.14
CA GLU A 224 3.66 -34.83 11.43
C GLU A 224 3.14 -34.53 10.03
N ALA A 225 2.69 -35.54 9.28
CA ALA A 225 2.10 -35.37 7.96
C ALA A 225 0.79 -34.55 8.01
N SER A 226 -0.05 -34.75 9.03
CA SER A 226 -1.26 -33.93 9.24
C SER A 226 -0.90 -32.48 9.49
N THR A 227 0.06 -32.20 10.37
CA THR A 227 0.55 -30.84 10.68
C THR A 227 1.10 -30.14 9.42
N LEU A 228 1.84 -30.87 8.58
CA LEU A 228 2.38 -30.34 7.33
C LEU A 228 1.27 -30.02 6.31
N ARG A 229 0.18 -30.82 6.27
CA ARG A 229 -0.98 -30.53 5.41
C ARG A 229 -1.69 -29.25 5.84
N ASP A 230 -1.90 -29.07 7.14
CA ASP A 230 -2.51 -27.85 7.69
C ASP A 230 -1.64 -26.61 7.42
N GLN A 231 -0.32 -26.74 7.59
CA GLN A 231 0.63 -25.67 7.25
C GLN A 231 0.60 -25.33 5.76
N LEU A 232 0.54 -26.35 4.88
CA LEU A 232 0.44 -26.16 3.44
C LEU A 232 -0.85 -25.44 3.04
N ALA A 233 -1.99 -25.80 3.64
CA ALA A 233 -3.25 -25.11 3.43
C ALA A 233 -3.16 -23.63 3.81
N THR A 234 -2.66 -23.33 5.01
CA THR A 234 -2.46 -21.95 5.49
C THR A 234 -1.54 -21.14 4.57
N GLN A 235 -0.44 -21.73 4.09
CA GLN A 235 0.48 -21.06 3.16
C GLN A 235 -0.17 -20.78 1.80
N LYS A 236 -1.02 -21.70 1.30
CA LYS A 236 -1.80 -21.48 0.08
C LYS A 236 -2.80 -20.35 0.24
N GLU A 237 -3.51 -20.28 1.36
CA GLU A 237 -4.42 -19.18 1.70
C GLU A 237 -3.67 -17.83 1.76
N GLN A 238 -2.49 -17.79 2.39
CA GLN A 238 -1.64 -16.59 2.43
C GLN A 238 -1.19 -16.17 1.02
N LEU A 239 -0.82 -17.12 0.16
CA LEU A 239 -0.47 -16.80 -1.22
C LEU A 239 -1.68 -16.25 -1.98
N ASN A 240 -2.87 -16.84 -1.86
CA ASN A 240 -4.09 -16.34 -2.46
C ASN A 240 -4.40 -14.90 -2.01
N GLN A 241 -4.22 -14.60 -0.71
CA GLN A 241 -4.35 -13.25 -0.17
C GLN A 241 -3.37 -12.26 -0.82
N LEU A 242 -2.10 -12.67 -1.00
CA LEU A 242 -1.08 -11.86 -1.67
C LEU A 242 -1.41 -11.63 -3.14
N LEU A 243 -1.99 -12.64 -3.82
CA LEU A 243 -2.45 -12.55 -5.21
C LEU A 243 -3.73 -11.71 -5.38
N GLY A 244 -4.42 -11.38 -4.28
CA GLY A 244 -5.65 -10.59 -4.30
C GLY A 244 -6.89 -11.35 -4.79
N ARG A 245 -6.83 -12.69 -4.83
CA ARG A 245 -7.94 -13.58 -5.23
C ARG A 245 -8.67 -14.19 -4.03
N ASP A 246 -9.64 -15.06 -4.28
CA ASP A 246 -10.33 -15.79 -3.21
C ASP A 246 -9.32 -16.63 -2.42
N VAL A 247 -9.40 -16.52 -1.09
CA VAL A 247 -8.50 -17.22 -0.16
C VAL A 247 -8.59 -18.73 -0.31
N ASN A 248 -9.78 -19.26 -0.63
CA ASN A 248 -10.06 -20.69 -0.76
C ASN A 248 -9.78 -21.24 -2.17
N ALA A 249 -9.27 -20.41 -3.11
CA ALA A 249 -9.00 -20.86 -4.47
C ALA A 249 -7.94 -21.97 -4.48
N GLU A 250 -8.27 -23.10 -5.09
CA GLU A 250 -7.36 -24.25 -5.23
C GLU A 250 -6.35 -24.02 -6.37
N PHE A 251 -5.09 -24.37 -6.10
CA PHE A 251 -4.01 -24.31 -7.09
C PHE A 251 -2.86 -25.25 -6.72
N ALA A 252 -2.04 -25.59 -7.70
CA ALA A 252 -0.76 -26.26 -7.54
C ALA A 252 0.38 -25.29 -7.88
N VAL A 253 1.54 -25.41 -7.23
CA VAL A 253 2.74 -24.63 -7.55
C VAL A 253 3.69 -25.45 -8.41
N SER A 254 4.30 -24.81 -9.41
CA SER A 254 5.33 -25.44 -10.24
C SER A 254 6.67 -25.46 -9.51
N PRO A 255 7.48 -26.55 -9.65
CA PRO A 255 8.84 -26.57 -9.14
C PRO A 255 9.69 -25.42 -9.73
N VAL A 256 10.59 -24.88 -8.92
CA VAL A 256 11.53 -23.85 -9.39
C VAL A 256 12.71 -24.53 -10.08
N GLN A 257 13.14 -23.97 -11.21
CA GLN A 257 14.30 -24.46 -11.96
C GLN A 257 15.60 -24.36 -11.15
N ALA A 258 16.62 -25.14 -11.54
CA ALA A 258 17.92 -25.11 -10.88
C ALA A 258 18.54 -23.69 -10.89
N LEU A 259 19.25 -23.34 -9.81
CA LEU A 259 19.96 -22.07 -9.68
C LEU A 259 21.09 -21.95 -10.70
N ASN A 260 21.02 -20.94 -11.56
CA ASN A 260 22.22 -20.48 -12.25
C ASN A 260 23.11 -19.73 -11.25
N TYR A 261 24.32 -20.21 -11.09
CA TYR A 261 25.29 -19.62 -10.18
C TYR A 261 25.83 -18.34 -10.82
N TYR A 262 25.69 -17.20 -10.15
CA TYR A 262 26.44 -16.00 -10.50
C TYR A 262 27.07 -15.40 -9.23
N GLU A 263 28.26 -14.91 -9.39
CA GLU A 263 29.02 -14.27 -8.32
C GLU A 263 28.46 -12.87 -8.06
N VAL A 264 28.23 -12.55 -6.79
CA VAL A 264 27.66 -11.26 -6.37
C VAL A 264 28.80 -10.39 -5.82
N ASP A 265 29.06 -9.26 -6.47
CA ASP A 265 29.96 -8.25 -5.93
C ASP A 265 29.20 -7.39 -4.88
N LEU A 266 29.65 -7.46 -3.62
CA LEU A 266 29.08 -6.71 -2.53
C LEU A 266 29.25 -5.19 -2.68
N ALA A 267 30.37 -4.73 -3.29
CA ALA A 267 30.61 -3.30 -3.48
C ALA A 267 29.62 -2.72 -4.51
N ALA A 268 29.45 -3.42 -5.62
CA ALA A 268 28.45 -3.07 -6.64
C ALA A 268 27.03 -3.12 -6.08
N ALA A 269 26.69 -4.11 -5.27
CA ALA A 269 25.39 -4.25 -4.63
C ALA A 269 25.07 -3.07 -3.67
N ARG A 270 26.05 -2.63 -2.87
CA ARG A 270 25.91 -1.46 -2.00
C ARG A 270 25.68 -0.17 -2.80
N ALA A 271 26.48 0.05 -3.86
CA ALA A 271 26.33 1.22 -4.73
C ALA A 271 24.94 1.25 -5.38
N ARG A 272 24.49 0.11 -5.91
CA ARG A 272 23.15 -0.04 -6.51
C ARG A 272 22.04 0.25 -5.49
N ALA A 273 22.14 -0.26 -4.27
CA ALA A 273 21.16 0.00 -3.22
C ALA A 273 21.06 1.49 -2.89
N LEU A 274 22.18 2.19 -2.73
CA LEU A 274 22.21 3.63 -2.46
C LEU A 274 21.64 4.48 -3.61
N GLU A 275 21.67 3.97 -4.84
CA GLU A 275 21.15 4.66 -6.01
C GLU A 275 19.66 4.33 -6.26
N HIS A 276 19.23 3.07 -6.11
CA HIS A 276 17.94 2.61 -6.60
C HIS A 276 16.89 2.29 -5.52
N ARG A 277 17.28 2.24 -4.23
CA ARG A 277 16.32 1.96 -3.16
C ARG A 277 15.27 3.07 -3.06
N PRO A 278 13.96 2.71 -3.14
CA PRO A 278 12.88 3.70 -3.05
C PRO A 278 12.88 4.49 -1.75
N GLU A 279 13.31 3.90 -0.62
CA GLU A 279 13.37 4.55 0.68
C GLU A 279 14.42 5.67 0.72
N ILE A 280 15.53 5.50 0.00
CA ILE A 280 16.56 6.54 -0.12
C ILE A 280 16.07 7.66 -1.04
N GLN A 281 15.42 7.32 -2.16
CA GLN A 281 14.82 8.31 -3.04
C GLN A 281 13.72 9.10 -2.34
N GLU A 282 12.88 8.43 -1.53
CA GLU A 282 11.89 9.09 -0.68
C GLU A 282 12.55 10.08 0.31
N ALA A 283 13.63 9.67 0.99
CA ALA A 283 14.34 10.53 1.93
C ALA A 283 14.96 11.77 1.25
N ARG A 284 15.54 11.62 0.05
CA ARG A 284 16.03 12.74 -0.77
C ARG A 284 14.90 13.70 -1.19
N LEU A 285 13.75 13.17 -1.57
CA LEU A 285 12.57 13.96 -1.90
C LEU A 285 12.02 14.71 -0.69
N LYS A 286 12.07 14.13 0.52
CA LYS A 286 11.67 14.81 1.77
C LYS A 286 12.54 16.03 2.07
N ILE A 287 13.84 16.01 1.78
CA ILE A 287 14.70 17.20 1.87
C ILE A 287 14.20 18.29 0.91
N LYS A 288 13.96 17.93 -0.35
CA LYS A 288 13.43 18.85 -1.37
C LYS A 288 12.06 19.42 -0.98
N GLN A 289 11.20 18.61 -0.36
CA GLN A 289 9.91 19.05 0.16
C GLN A 289 10.08 20.10 1.29
N ALA A 290 10.96 19.81 2.26
CA ALA A 290 11.28 20.73 3.36
C ALA A 290 11.90 22.06 2.86
N GLU A 291 12.69 22.03 1.78
CA GLU A 291 13.19 23.25 1.13
C GLU A 291 12.06 24.10 0.54
N TYR A 292 11.05 23.46 -0.12
CA TYR A 292 9.88 24.21 -0.59
C TYR A 292 9.07 24.78 0.56
N ASP A 293 8.89 24.05 1.67
CA ASP A 293 8.21 24.56 2.87
C ASP A 293 8.89 25.80 3.42
N ARG A 294 10.24 25.80 3.48
CA ARG A 294 11.01 26.99 3.84
C ARG A 294 10.79 28.15 2.88
N ARG A 295 10.78 27.89 1.55
CA ARG A 295 10.56 28.93 0.53
C ARG A 295 9.15 29.50 0.61
N ILE A 296 8.14 28.66 0.84
CA ILE A 296 6.75 29.07 1.07
C ILE A 296 6.69 29.99 2.31
N LYS A 297 7.32 29.58 3.42
CA LYS A 297 7.35 30.37 4.64
C LYS A 297 8.07 31.71 4.45
N LYS A 298 9.17 31.73 3.69
CA LYS A 298 9.87 32.97 3.34
C LYS A 298 8.99 33.90 2.50
N SER A 299 8.08 33.39 1.67
CA SER A 299 7.21 34.23 0.85
C SER A 299 6.14 34.99 1.65
N GLU A 300 5.88 34.60 2.92
CA GLU A 300 4.95 35.32 3.82
C GLU A 300 5.46 36.71 4.29
N TYR A 301 6.72 37.04 4.01
CA TYR A 301 7.23 38.40 4.22
C TYR A 301 6.74 39.39 3.15
N LEU A 302 6.22 38.92 2.01
CA LEU A 302 5.67 39.74 0.95
C LEU A 302 4.20 40.05 1.26
N PRO A 303 3.72 41.27 0.92
CA PRO A 303 2.32 41.60 1.06
C PRO A 303 1.43 40.74 0.15
N ASP A 304 0.26 40.37 0.67
CA ASP A 304 -0.77 39.70 -0.11
C ASP A 304 -1.63 40.74 -0.82
N VAL A 305 -1.62 40.73 -2.16
CA VAL A 305 -2.40 41.63 -3.01
C VAL A 305 -3.35 40.82 -3.87
N SER A 306 -4.62 41.18 -3.87
CA SER A 306 -5.66 40.56 -4.71
C SER A 306 -6.51 41.61 -5.39
N LEU A 307 -6.99 41.34 -6.59
CA LEU A 307 -8.03 42.07 -7.28
C LEU A 307 -9.39 41.53 -6.80
N SER A 308 -10.23 42.41 -6.28
CA SER A 308 -11.55 42.04 -5.77
C SER A 308 -12.64 42.80 -6.54
N PHE A 309 -13.63 42.05 -7.02
CA PHE A 309 -14.89 42.59 -7.49
C PHE A 309 -15.98 42.18 -6.51
N ASN A 310 -16.77 43.17 -6.05
CA ASN A 310 -17.86 42.92 -5.11
C ASN A 310 -19.17 43.46 -5.72
N TYR A 311 -20.21 42.67 -5.61
CA TYR A 311 -21.56 43.03 -5.95
C TYR A 311 -22.45 42.79 -4.73
N VAL A 312 -23.17 43.82 -4.29
CA VAL A 312 -24.09 43.74 -3.17
C VAL A 312 -25.47 44.14 -3.66
N SER A 313 -26.44 43.25 -3.42
CA SER A 313 -27.86 43.54 -3.67
C SER A 313 -28.63 43.49 -2.36
N SER A 314 -29.31 44.59 -2.02
CA SER A 314 -30.12 44.71 -0.80
C SER A 314 -31.61 44.77 -1.17
N ILE A 315 -32.42 43.94 -0.55
CA ILE A 315 -33.88 43.88 -0.72
C ILE A 315 -34.54 44.26 0.59
N ASN A 316 -35.55 45.15 0.52
CA ASN A 316 -36.28 45.72 1.66
C ASN A 316 -35.44 46.55 2.64
N ILE A 317 -34.32 47.12 2.17
CA ILE A 317 -33.52 48.11 2.91
C ILE A 317 -33.60 49.44 2.14
N ASN A 318 -34.35 50.43 2.67
CA ASN A 318 -34.71 51.62 1.93
C ASN A 318 -33.64 52.73 1.98
N PHE A 319 -32.69 52.66 2.92
CA PHE A 319 -31.66 53.69 3.12
C PHE A 319 -30.33 53.38 2.46
N VAL A 320 -30.21 52.16 1.83
CA VAL A 320 -29.03 51.75 1.09
C VAL A 320 -29.41 51.54 -0.38
N PRO A 321 -28.52 51.90 -1.34
CA PRO A 321 -28.77 51.57 -2.74
C PRO A 321 -29.07 50.06 -2.93
N ARG A 322 -30.08 49.78 -3.77
CA ARG A 322 -30.50 48.38 -4.01
C ARG A 322 -29.40 47.51 -4.60
N GLN A 323 -28.51 48.14 -5.37
CA GLN A 323 -27.40 47.42 -6.04
C GLN A 323 -26.18 48.33 -5.97
N VAL A 324 -25.07 47.70 -5.51
CA VAL A 324 -23.75 48.36 -5.47
C VAL A 324 -22.74 47.38 -6.06
N SER A 325 -21.99 47.84 -7.04
CA SER A 325 -20.86 47.10 -7.57
C SER A 325 -19.57 47.89 -7.38
N SER A 326 -18.51 47.21 -6.99
CA SER A 326 -17.20 47.86 -6.82
C SER A 326 -16.08 46.92 -7.29
N VAL A 327 -15.03 47.52 -7.83
CA VAL A 327 -13.78 46.83 -8.13
C VAL A 327 -12.67 47.55 -7.37
N GLY A 328 -11.74 46.77 -6.80
CA GLY A 328 -10.65 47.36 -6.01
C GLY A 328 -9.51 46.38 -5.81
N LEU A 329 -8.40 46.90 -5.33
CA LEU A 329 -7.26 46.09 -4.88
C LEU A 329 -7.33 45.96 -3.36
N LEU A 330 -7.30 44.70 -2.90
CA LEU A 330 -7.19 44.38 -1.49
C LEU A 330 -5.72 44.03 -1.20
N ALA A 331 -5.06 44.82 -0.37
CA ALA A 331 -3.70 44.54 0.09
C ALA A 331 -3.71 44.27 1.59
N SER A 332 -3.09 43.15 1.98
CA SER A 332 -2.89 42.77 3.39
C SER A 332 -1.42 42.52 3.64
N TRP A 333 -0.86 43.19 4.63
CA TRP A 333 0.53 43.05 5.00
C TRP A 333 0.72 43.17 6.50
N GLU A 334 1.50 42.29 7.07
CA GLU A 334 1.89 42.31 8.48
C GLU A 334 3.40 42.60 8.57
N PRO A 335 3.82 43.85 8.59
CA PRO A 335 5.23 44.24 8.59
C PRO A 335 5.95 43.91 9.90
N PHE A 336 5.21 43.84 11.00
CA PHE A 336 5.74 43.60 12.33
C PHE A 336 4.93 42.55 13.06
N ASP A 337 5.59 41.50 13.54
CA ASP A 337 4.98 40.29 14.12
C ASP A 337 5.75 39.77 15.37
N TRP A 338 6.47 40.66 16.05
CA TRP A 338 7.28 40.32 17.23
C TRP A 338 8.30 39.18 17.00
N GLY A 339 8.72 38.99 15.73
CA GLY A 339 9.68 37.97 15.33
C GLY A 339 9.11 36.58 15.12
N ARG A 340 7.79 36.43 15.08
CA ARG A 340 7.10 35.13 14.81
C ARG A 340 7.56 34.52 13.49
N LYS A 341 7.48 35.23 12.36
CA LYS A 341 7.90 34.77 11.03
C LYS A 341 9.38 34.31 11.01
N LYS A 342 10.26 35.04 11.73
CA LYS A 342 11.68 34.69 11.86
C LYS A 342 11.87 33.35 12.57
N ARG A 343 11.12 33.12 13.67
CA ARG A 343 11.18 31.87 14.43
C ARG A 343 10.63 30.69 13.62
N GLU A 344 9.50 30.87 12.96
CA GLU A 344 8.89 29.87 12.07
C GLU A 344 9.80 29.55 10.86
N LEU A 345 10.50 30.55 10.29
CA LEU A 345 11.48 30.32 9.23
C LEU A 345 12.71 29.53 9.75
N ASN A 346 13.15 29.79 10.98
CA ASN A 346 14.24 29.02 11.60
C ASN A 346 13.80 27.58 11.91
N GLU A 347 12.55 27.37 12.33
CA GLU A 347 11.96 26.02 12.46
C GLU A 347 12.06 25.25 11.13
N LYS A 348 11.66 25.86 10.00
CA LYS A 348 11.77 25.23 8.66
C LYS A 348 13.22 24.95 8.24
N LYS A 349 14.19 25.79 8.66
CA LYS A 349 15.61 25.48 8.44
C LYS A 349 16.04 24.24 9.19
N ARG A 350 15.66 24.13 10.46
CA ARG A 350 15.97 22.94 11.28
C ARG A 350 15.27 21.68 10.75
N ALA A 351 14.09 21.80 10.17
CA ALA A 351 13.39 20.67 9.51
C ALA A 351 14.18 20.15 8.30
N ILE A 352 14.90 21.01 7.55
CA ILE A 352 15.80 20.57 6.48
C ILE A 352 16.97 19.80 7.07
N GLU A 353 17.67 20.34 8.07
CA GLU A 353 18.78 19.66 8.75
C GLU A 353 18.34 18.28 9.31
N GLN A 354 17.15 18.23 9.92
CA GLN A 354 16.56 16.97 10.38
C GLN A 354 16.34 15.97 9.24
N SER A 355 15.86 16.44 8.08
CA SER A 355 15.64 15.59 6.92
C SER A 355 16.97 15.07 6.33
N GLU A 356 18.05 15.86 6.39
CA GLU A 356 19.40 15.44 5.98
C GLU A 356 19.96 14.36 6.92
N TYR A 357 19.77 14.49 8.23
CA TYR A 357 20.14 13.44 9.18
C TYR A 357 19.33 12.16 8.95
N ASN A 358 18.03 12.27 8.69
CA ASN A 358 17.17 11.14 8.37
C ASN A 358 17.61 10.42 7.08
N LEU A 359 18.08 11.15 6.06
CA LEU A 359 18.65 10.55 4.85
C LEU A 359 19.88 9.70 5.20
N ARG A 360 20.85 10.25 5.97
CA ARG A 360 22.05 9.52 6.39
C ARG A 360 21.73 8.26 7.17
N GLU A 361 20.74 8.35 8.08
CA GLU A 361 20.28 7.19 8.86
C GLU A 361 19.62 6.14 7.97
N THR A 362 18.83 6.56 6.98
CA THR A 362 18.25 5.66 5.98
C THR A 362 19.33 4.97 5.14
N GLU A 363 20.35 5.70 4.71
CA GLU A 363 21.49 5.15 3.96
C GLU A 363 22.24 4.10 4.80
N ASN A 364 22.51 4.38 6.06
CA ASN A 364 23.14 3.43 6.99
C ASN A 364 22.28 2.17 7.20
N THR A 365 20.99 2.34 7.41
CA THR A 365 20.04 1.24 7.61
C THR A 365 19.99 0.33 6.37
N VAL A 366 19.95 0.92 5.19
CA VAL A 366 19.98 0.18 3.91
C VAL A 366 21.29 -0.58 3.75
N LEU A 367 22.45 0.03 4.05
CA LEU A 367 23.73 -0.65 3.97
C LEU A 367 23.85 -1.82 4.94
N ILE A 368 23.32 -1.67 6.17
CA ILE A 368 23.27 -2.74 7.18
C ILE A 368 22.39 -3.88 6.65
N GLU A 369 21.21 -3.58 6.08
CA GLU A 369 20.30 -4.57 5.49
C GLU A 369 20.99 -5.33 4.35
N VAL A 370 21.60 -4.63 3.38
CA VAL A 370 22.31 -5.26 2.25
C VAL A 370 23.42 -6.18 2.75
N ASN A 371 24.24 -5.73 3.71
CA ASN A 371 25.29 -6.54 4.28
C ASN A 371 24.77 -7.79 4.98
N ALA A 372 23.68 -7.65 5.73
CA ALA A 372 23.05 -8.79 6.44
C ALA A 372 22.47 -9.81 5.46
N LYS A 373 21.76 -9.33 4.41
CA LYS A 373 21.17 -10.21 3.38
C LYS A 373 22.23 -10.88 2.52
N PHE A 374 23.32 -10.19 2.21
CA PHE A 374 24.47 -10.79 1.52
C PHE A 374 25.10 -11.92 2.35
N ARG A 375 25.41 -11.67 3.63
CA ARG A 375 25.96 -12.74 4.52
C ARG A 375 25.00 -13.93 4.63
N LYS A 376 23.70 -13.66 4.70
CA LYS A 376 22.69 -14.74 4.76
C LYS A 376 22.68 -15.56 3.47
N LEU A 377 22.78 -14.90 2.31
CA LEU A 377 22.87 -15.57 1.02
C LEU A 377 24.13 -16.47 0.95
N GLU A 378 25.28 -15.98 1.36
CA GLU A 378 26.52 -16.78 1.38
C GLU A 378 26.42 -17.96 2.37
N GLN A 379 25.84 -17.74 3.56
CA GLN A 379 25.61 -18.81 4.53
C GLN A 379 24.69 -19.91 3.97
N THR A 380 23.59 -19.53 3.29
CA THR A 380 22.67 -20.51 2.70
C THR A 380 23.29 -21.27 1.53
N ARG A 381 24.20 -20.65 0.75
CA ARG A 381 24.98 -21.31 -0.31
C ARG A 381 25.89 -22.39 0.27
N GLN A 382 26.59 -22.09 1.36
CA GLN A 382 27.41 -23.07 2.06
C GLN A 382 26.56 -24.24 2.58
N LEU A 383 25.40 -23.96 3.16
CA LEU A 383 24.46 -24.99 3.61
C LEU A 383 23.97 -25.88 2.46
N LEU A 384 23.71 -25.29 1.28
CA LEU A 384 23.34 -26.05 0.08
C LEU A 384 24.46 -27.00 -0.38
N ALA A 385 25.73 -26.54 -0.35
CA ALA A 385 26.86 -27.38 -0.70
C ALA A 385 27.02 -28.59 0.27
N ILE A 386 26.84 -28.34 1.58
CA ILE A 386 26.84 -29.38 2.60
C ILE A 386 25.68 -30.35 2.37
N GLY A 387 24.45 -29.85 2.13
CA GLY A 387 23.27 -30.67 1.89
C GLY A 387 23.42 -31.56 0.64
N ARG A 388 24.03 -31.05 -0.43
CA ARG A 388 24.33 -31.82 -1.63
C ARG A 388 25.28 -32.98 -1.36
N LEU A 389 26.38 -32.71 -0.61
CA LEU A 389 27.34 -33.75 -0.24
C LEU A 389 26.71 -34.79 0.68
N ALA A 390 25.87 -34.38 1.63
CA ALA A 390 25.16 -35.31 2.52
C ALA A 390 24.20 -36.23 1.73
N GLU A 391 23.46 -35.66 0.75
CA GLU A 391 22.57 -36.43 -0.13
C GLU A 391 23.34 -37.43 -0.97
N GLU A 392 24.46 -37.04 -1.59
CA GLU A 392 25.31 -37.90 -2.38
C GLU A 392 25.89 -39.04 -1.53
N THR A 393 26.37 -38.75 -0.31
CA THR A 393 26.89 -39.75 0.63
C THR A 393 25.83 -40.75 1.03
N SER A 394 24.63 -40.29 1.40
CA SER A 394 23.52 -41.14 1.82
C SER A 394 23.00 -42.01 0.67
N ARG A 395 23.01 -41.49 -0.56
CA ARG A 395 22.65 -42.23 -1.78
C ARG A 395 23.60 -43.39 -2.00
N GLU A 396 24.91 -43.14 -1.88
CA GLU A 396 25.90 -44.22 -2.03
C GLU A 396 25.81 -45.27 -0.92
N GLN A 397 25.59 -44.84 0.34
CA GLN A 397 25.36 -45.75 1.46
C GLN A 397 24.13 -46.64 1.23
N ALA A 398 23.02 -46.08 0.79
CA ALA A 398 21.79 -46.84 0.48
C ALA A 398 22.03 -47.82 -0.66
N ARG A 399 22.79 -47.44 -1.70
CA ARG A 399 23.18 -48.34 -2.81
C ARG A 399 24.02 -49.50 -2.30
N VAL A 400 25.05 -49.23 -1.49
CA VAL A 400 25.93 -50.30 -0.93
C VAL A 400 25.15 -51.24 -0.01
N MET A 401 24.27 -50.73 0.87
CA MET A 401 23.47 -51.57 1.76
C MET A 401 22.45 -52.43 1.00
N SER A 402 21.82 -51.88 -0.04
CA SER A 402 20.94 -52.66 -0.91
C SER A 402 21.68 -53.82 -1.60
N ASN A 403 22.88 -53.56 -2.13
CA ASN A 403 23.70 -54.58 -2.77
C ASN A 403 24.15 -55.70 -1.78
N ARG A 404 24.56 -55.31 -0.54
CA ARG A 404 24.92 -56.25 0.51
C ARG A 404 23.73 -57.10 0.94
N TYR A 405 22.55 -56.53 1.04
CA TYR A 405 21.33 -57.29 1.34
C TYR A 405 21.02 -58.33 0.25
N THR A 406 21.10 -57.93 -1.02
CA THR A 406 20.93 -58.89 -2.15
C THR A 406 21.95 -60.01 -2.10
N ALA A 407 23.16 -59.73 -1.62
CA ALA A 407 24.23 -60.73 -1.41
C ALA A 407 24.10 -61.45 -0.05
N GLN A 408 22.98 -61.31 0.68
CA GLN A 408 22.74 -61.85 2.02
C GLN A 408 23.79 -61.48 3.08
N ALA A 409 24.51 -60.37 2.88
CA ALA A 409 25.57 -59.90 3.75
C ALA A 409 25.14 -58.67 4.61
N ALA A 410 23.88 -58.28 4.63
CA ALA A 410 23.27 -57.28 5.50
C ALA A 410 21.82 -57.65 5.85
N MET A 411 21.32 -57.09 6.95
CA MET A 411 19.94 -57.31 7.38
C MET A 411 18.99 -56.31 6.71
N LEU A 412 17.71 -56.64 6.59
CA LEU A 412 16.68 -55.72 6.07
C LEU A 412 16.63 -54.42 6.85
N LYS A 413 16.79 -54.46 8.18
CA LYS A 413 16.83 -53.24 9.03
C LYS A 413 17.93 -52.27 8.61
N ASP A 414 19.08 -52.76 8.15
CA ASP A 414 20.21 -51.90 7.74
C ASP A 414 19.92 -51.20 6.42
N VAL A 415 19.24 -51.85 5.49
CA VAL A 415 18.75 -51.27 4.24
C VAL A 415 17.69 -50.21 4.52
N LEU A 416 16.72 -50.51 5.38
CA LEU A 416 15.66 -49.56 5.76
C LEU A 416 16.23 -48.34 6.46
N HIS A 417 17.24 -48.49 7.31
CA HIS A 417 17.94 -47.36 7.94
C HIS A 417 18.68 -46.53 6.92
N ALA A 418 19.40 -47.11 5.99
CA ALA A 418 20.11 -46.39 4.93
C ALA A 418 19.14 -45.63 3.99
N GLN A 419 17.98 -46.22 3.66
CA GLN A 419 16.95 -45.54 2.88
C GLN A 419 16.31 -44.37 3.64
N SER A 420 16.04 -44.54 4.95
CA SER A 420 15.55 -43.42 5.78
C SER A 420 16.56 -42.27 5.85
N SER A 421 17.86 -42.60 5.99
CA SER A 421 18.92 -41.58 5.98
C SER A 421 19.02 -40.86 4.63
N LEU A 422 18.83 -41.57 3.51
CA LEU A 422 18.79 -40.97 2.17
C LEU A 422 17.56 -40.03 2.03
N SER A 423 16.40 -40.48 2.51
CA SER A 423 15.17 -39.65 2.46
C SER A 423 15.34 -38.35 3.24
N GLU A 424 15.92 -38.42 4.44
CA GLU A 424 16.25 -37.26 5.27
C GLU A 424 17.27 -36.34 4.59
N ALA A 425 18.34 -36.90 4.03
CA ALA A 425 19.34 -36.11 3.32
C ALA A 425 18.77 -35.41 2.06
N ASN A 426 17.91 -36.10 1.31
CA ASN A 426 17.18 -35.49 0.18
C ASN A 426 16.28 -34.33 0.64
N TYR A 427 15.57 -34.48 1.74
CA TYR A 427 14.75 -33.41 2.32
C TYR A 427 15.62 -32.24 2.73
N GLN A 428 16.71 -32.43 3.45
CA GLN A 428 17.63 -31.37 3.89
C GLN A 428 18.26 -30.65 2.69
N TYR A 429 18.65 -31.37 1.64
CA TYR A 429 19.15 -30.73 0.41
C TYR A 429 18.10 -29.84 -0.26
N LYS A 430 16.85 -30.29 -0.43
CA LYS A 430 15.77 -29.50 -0.99
C LYS A 430 15.44 -28.28 -0.11
N GLN A 431 15.45 -28.44 1.21
CA GLN A 431 15.26 -27.35 2.15
C GLN A 431 16.37 -26.28 2.01
N ALA A 432 17.63 -26.71 1.91
CA ALA A 432 18.75 -25.81 1.69
C ALA A 432 18.65 -25.07 0.34
N LEU A 433 18.23 -25.77 -0.72
CA LEU A 433 18.00 -25.17 -2.04
C LEU A 433 16.95 -24.05 -1.99
N LEU A 434 15.82 -24.30 -1.35
CA LEU A 434 14.74 -23.32 -1.21
C LEU A 434 15.13 -22.17 -0.28
N ALA A 435 15.96 -22.42 0.73
CA ALA A 435 16.53 -21.39 1.58
C ALA A 435 17.46 -20.44 0.80
N VAL A 436 18.24 -20.94 -0.17
CA VAL A 436 19.04 -20.07 -1.08
C VAL A 436 18.13 -19.20 -1.93
N TRP A 437 17.04 -19.75 -2.49
CA TRP A 437 16.09 -18.97 -3.28
C TRP A 437 15.43 -17.87 -2.45
N ALA A 438 15.03 -18.18 -1.21
CA ALA A 438 14.45 -17.18 -0.30
C ALA A 438 15.45 -16.10 0.09
N ALA A 439 16.70 -16.48 0.40
CA ALA A 439 17.77 -15.54 0.71
C ALA A 439 18.15 -14.65 -0.49
N ARG A 440 18.11 -15.21 -1.70
CA ARG A 440 18.30 -14.46 -2.94
C ARG A 440 17.18 -13.44 -3.15
N ALA A 441 15.91 -13.82 -2.98
CA ALA A 441 14.79 -12.90 -3.09
C ALA A 441 14.88 -11.75 -2.06
N ASP A 442 15.29 -12.05 -0.83
CA ASP A 442 15.53 -11.05 0.21
C ASP A 442 16.68 -10.10 -0.18
N PHE A 443 17.74 -10.62 -0.76
CA PHE A 443 18.88 -9.81 -1.22
C PHE A 443 18.51 -8.94 -2.42
N GLU A 444 17.80 -9.49 -3.41
CA GLU A 444 17.27 -8.72 -4.56
C GLU A 444 16.40 -7.54 -4.10
N LYS A 445 15.52 -7.76 -3.13
CA LYS A 445 14.76 -6.65 -2.51
C LYS A 445 15.67 -5.64 -1.84
N ALA A 446 16.70 -6.08 -1.10
CA ALA A 446 17.60 -5.21 -0.36
C ALA A 446 18.44 -4.29 -1.27
N ILE A 447 18.71 -4.68 -2.51
CA ILE A 447 19.42 -3.87 -3.51
C ILE A 447 18.51 -3.01 -4.40
N GLY A 448 17.19 -3.03 -4.15
CA GLY A 448 16.20 -2.23 -4.92
C GLY A 448 15.47 -3.00 -6.02
N GLY A 449 15.56 -4.35 -6.02
CA GLY A 449 14.93 -5.22 -7.01
C GLY A 449 15.79 -5.46 -8.26
N ASP A 450 15.48 -6.50 -9.02
CA ASP A 450 15.96 -6.68 -10.39
C ASP A 450 15.06 -5.91 -11.35
N GLN A 451 15.65 -5.20 -12.33
CA GLN A 451 14.93 -4.64 -13.46
C GLN A 451 14.53 -5.72 -14.45
#